data_5615a1b87fb15721631bf43e84bc9bcd
#
_entry.id   5615a1b87fb15721631bf43e84bc9bcd
#
_cell.length_a   1.000
_cell.length_b   1.000
_cell.length_c   1.000
_cell.angle_alpha   90.00
_cell.angle_beta   90.00
_cell.angle_gamma   90.00
#
_symmetry.space_group_name_H-M   'P 1'
#
loop_
_entity.id
_entity.type
_entity.pdbx_description
1 polymer ?
#
loop_
_entity_poly.entity_id
_entity_poly.type
_entity_poly.pdbx_seq_one_letter_code
_entity_poly.pdbx_strand_id
1 'polypeptide(L)'
;MTAGILGSIHSPADVHALSSQQLRDLCLEIRSTLLNYGRKHGGHIGSNLGVVELTVALHRVFGSPRDRFVFDVSHQSYVHKMLTGRAEAYLDESRFGEVTGFTNPLESEHDSFVLGHTGTSISLACGLAKTRDMQHTATGASEIGNVIAIIGDGSLSSAIAFEGLNNAAEQGGNLIIVVNDNEMSIAEDFGGMYGNLARLRASNGTAELNLFKAFGLDYRYVEQGNDVDTLVAALEDLKDIDHPVVLHIHTTKGLGFSDETEAQDGSDGCNQTNPQPHAGQCEANHWQDPDSALGKPLDARKYYGQMAMASRSEERRVGK
;
A
#
# COMPACT_ATOMS: atom_id res chain seq x y z
N MET A 1 -17.00 -23.70 13.90
CA MET A 1 -16.50 -22.96 12.72
C MET A 1 -15.05 -23.37 12.57
N THR A 2 -14.64 -23.91 11.43
CA THR A 2 -13.22 -24.15 11.14
C THR A 2 -12.52 -22.80 11.20
N ALA A 3 -11.46 -22.69 12.01
CA ALA A 3 -10.64 -21.49 12.01
C ALA A 3 -10.19 -21.20 10.56
N GLY A 4 -10.41 -19.98 10.07
CA GLY A 4 -9.98 -19.57 8.74
C GLY A 4 -8.45 -19.62 8.62
N ILE A 5 -7.94 -19.52 7.40
CA ILE A 5 -6.50 -19.50 7.13
C ILE A 5 -5.85 -18.33 7.88
N LEU A 6 -6.43 -17.14 7.83
CA LEU A 6 -5.90 -15.94 8.47
C LEU A 6 -5.70 -16.10 9.97
N GLY A 7 -6.65 -16.77 10.67
CA GLY A 7 -6.52 -17.04 12.11
C GLY A 7 -5.40 -18.01 12.47
N SER A 8 -4.82 -18.73 11.51
CA SER A 8 -3.68 -19.62 11.69
C SER A 8 -2.33 -18.96 11.34
N ILE A 9 -2.31 -17.75 10.81
CA ILE A 9 -1.10 -17.00 10.49
C ILE A 9 -0.61 -16.26 11.73
N HIS A 10 0.52 -16.70 12.25
CA HIS A 10 1.18 -16.07 13.40
C HIS A 10 2.49 -15.38 13.04
N SER A 11 3.02 -15.70 11.86
CA SER A 11 4.28 -15.14 11.35
C SER A 11 4.33 -15.20 9.83
N PRO A 12 5.21 -14.43 9.18
CA PRO A 12 5.43 -14.55 7.74
C PRO A 12 5.83 -15.97 7.27
N ALA A 13 6.45 -16.75 8.11
CA ALA A 13 6.82 -18.14 7.79
C ALA A 13 5.60 -19.02 7.48
N ASP A 14 4.46 -18.75 8.11
CA ASP A 14 3.22 -19.48 7.85
C ASP A 14 2.69 -19.20 6.44
N VAL A 15 2.88 -17.97 5.93
CA VAL A 15 2.50 -17.59 4.56
C VAL A 15 3.38 -18.30 3.52
N HIS A 16 4.66 -18.48 3.81
CA HIS A 16 5.58 -19.23 2.93
C HIS A 16 5.16 -20.70 2.73
N ALA A 17 4.47 -21.30 3.68
CA ALA A 17 4.03 -22.69 3.61
C ALA A 17 2.74 -22.90 2.80
N LEU A 18 2.01 -21.83 2.45
CA LEU A 18 0.71 -21.92 1.79
C LEU A 18 0.85 -22.33 0.31
N SER A 19 -0.07 -23.15 -0.17
CA SER A 19 -0.25 -23.41 -1.60
C SER A 19 -0.87 -22.19 -2.31
N SER A 20 -0.77 -22.12 -3.66
CA SER A 20 -1.40 -21.05 -4.44
C SER A 20 -2.91 -20.93 -4.17
N GLN A 21 -3.64 -22.04 -4.02
CA GLN A 21 -5.06 -21.97 -3.67
C GLN A 21 -5.28 -21.35 -2.29
N GLN A 22 -4.48 -21.74 -1.29
CA GLN A 22 -4.57 -21.15 0.04
C GLN A 22 -4.20 -19.66 0.08
N LEU A 23 -3.27 -19.21 -0.77
CA LEU A 23 -2.96 -17.78 -0.90
C LEU A 23 -4.17 -17.00 -1.44
N ARG A 24 -4.85 -17.53 -2.46
CA ARG A 24 -6.10 -16.93 -2.99
C ARG A 24 -7.20 -16.89 -1.92
N ASP A 25 -7.39 -17.97 -1.20
CA ASP A 25 -8.39 -18.07 -0.13
C ASP A 25 -8.05 -17.09 1.02
N LEU A 26 -6.76 -16.96 1.38
CA LEU A 26 -6.26 -15.99 2.36
C LEU A 26 -6.57 -14.54 1.93
N CYS A 27 -6.36 -14.19 0.66
CA CYS A 27 -6.72 -12.86 0.14
C CYS A 27 -8.22 -12.56 0.32
N LEU A 28 -9.09 -13.54 0.08
CA LEU A 28 -10.54 -13.38 0.28
C LEU A 28 -10.89 -13.21 1.77
N GLU A 29 -10.28 -13.98 2.67
CA GLU A 29 -10.48 -13.84 4.11
C GLU A 29 -10.02 -12.49 4.63
N ILE A 30 -8.82 -12.03 4.23
CA ILE A 30 -8.27 -10.71 4.59
C ILE A 30 -9.23 -9.60 4.12
N ARG A 31 -9.72 -9.68 2.90
CA ARG A 31 -10.63 -8.70 2.32
C ARG A 31 -11.94 -8.62 3.12
N SER A 32 -12.52 -9.77 3.45
CA SER A 32 -13.71 -9.85 4.31
C SER A 32 -13.45 -9.27 5.72
N THR A 33 -12.27 -9.55 6.28
CA THR A 33 -11.86 -9.03 7.59
C THR A 33 -11.70 -7.51 7.56
N LEU A 34 -11.06 -6.94 6.52
CA LEU A 34 -10.92 -5.50 6.34
C LEU A 34 -12.27 -4.79 6.24
N LEU A 35 -13.21 -5.36 5.49
CA LEU A 35 -14.56 -4.81 5.36
C LEU A 35 -15.32 -4.84 6.69
N ASN A 36 -15.23 -5.95 7.44
CA ASN A 36 -15.84 -6.04 8.77
C ASN A 36 -15.20 -5.07 9.78
N TYR A 37 -13.86 -5.01 9.81
CA TYR A 37 -13.11 -4.08 10.64
C TYR A 37 -13.49 -2.62 10.32
N GLY A 38 -13.49 -2.27 9.03
CA GLY A 38 -13.82 -0.94 8.58
C GLY A 38 -15.23 -0.50 8.98
N ARG A 39 -16.23 -1.39 8.89
CA ARG A 39 -17.62 -1.09 9.31
C ARG A 39 -17.76 -0.79 10.80
N LYS A 40 -16.93 -1.40 11.63
CA LYS A 40 -17.04 -1.31 13.10
C LYS A 40 -16.06 -0.30 13.70
N HIS A 41 -14.90 -0.13 13.09
CA HIS A 41 -13.83 0.70 13.64
C HIS A 41 -13.43 1.86 12.72
N GLY A 42 -13.63 1.73 11.40
CA GLY A 42 -13.15 2.69 10.41
C GLY A 42 -11.69 2.47 10.02
N GLY A 43 -11.07 3.47 9.44
CA GLY A 43 -9.67 3.44 9.02
C GLY A 43 -9.48 3.58 7.51
N HIS A 44 -8.27 3.25 7.00
CA HIS A 44 -7.90 3.41 5.61
C HIS A 44 -8.26 2.18 4.76
N ILE A 45 -9.56 1.85 4.70
CA ILE A 45 -10.02 0.56 4.17
C ILE A 45 -9.77 0.44 2.67
N GLY A 46 -10.14 1.44 1.87
CA GLY A 46 -9.99 1.38 0.41
C GLY A 46 -8.54 1.19 -0.05
N SER A 47 -7.59 1.86 0.60
CA SER A 47 -6.17 1.71 0.30
C SER A 47 -5.67 0.28 0.62
N ASN A 48 -6.11 -0.29 1.75
CA ASN A 48 -5.72 -1.65 2.13
C ASN A 48 -6.37 -2.71 1.25
N LEU A 49 -7.64 -2.52 0.83
CA LEU A 49 -8.31 -3.42 -0.12
C LEU A 49 -7.59 -3.49 -1.48
N GLY A 50 -6.99 -2.40 -1.92
CA GLY A 50 -6.23 -2.35 -3.18
C GLY A 50 -4.91 -3.10 -3.16
N VAL A 51 -4.34 -3.38 -1.98
CA VAL A 51 -3.00 -3.98 -1.82
C VAL A 51 -3.01 -5.34 -1.10
N VAL A 52 -4.15 -6.00 -1.01
CA VAL A 52 -4.26 -7.32 -0.35
C VAL A 52 -3.34 -8.33 -1.03
N GLU A 53 -3.52 -8.53 -2.32
CA GLU A 53 -2.77 -9.50 -3.12
C GLU A 53 -1.27 -9.17 -3.14
N LEU A 54 -0.92 -7.88 -3.29
CA LEU A 54 0.47 -7.42 -3.24
C LEU A 54 1.12 -7.79 -1.90
N THR A 55 0.45 -7.48 -0.78
CA THR A 55 1.03 -7.71 0.54
C THR A 55 1.15 -9.20 0.85
N VAL A 56 0.18 -10.02 0.45
CA VAL A 56 0.26 -11.49 0.56
C VAL A 56 1.42 -12.02 -0.30
N ALA A 57 1.57 -11.55 -1.54
CA ALA A 57 2.66 -11.95 -2.42
C ALA A 57 4.04 -11.52 -1.86
N LEU A 58 4.16 -10.32 -1.30
CA LEU A 58 5.39 -9.88 -0.62
C LEU A 58 5.78 -10.83 0.51
N HIS A 59 4.83 -11.20 1.38
CA HIS A 59 5.08 -12.15 2.47
C HIS A 59 5.21 -13.60 2.02
N ARG A 60 4.79 -13.94 0.80
CA ARG A 60 5.04 -15.25 0.19
C ARG A 60 6.47 -15.40 -0.31
N VAL A 61 7.04 -14.31 -0.83
CA VAL A 61 8.35 -14.32 -1.53
C VAL A 61 9.49 -13.91 -0.60
N PHE A 62 9.29 -12.91 0.24
CA PHE A 62 10.33 -12.30 1.08
C PHE A 62 10.18 -12.63 2.56
N GLY A 63 11.28 -12.82 3.25
CA GLY A 63 11.36 -13.21 4.67
C GLY A 63 11.51 -12.03 5.62
N SER A 64 10.40 -11.33 5.95
CA SER A 64 10.41 -10.29 6.98
C SER A 64 10.61 -10.91 8.38
N PRO A 65 11.40 -10.30 9.32
CA PRO A 65 11.92 -8.93 9.27
C PRO A 65 13.28 -8.77 8.58
N ARG A 66 13.94 -9.85 8.13
CA ARG A 66 15.22 -9.76 7.44
C ARG A 66 15.11 -8.97 6.13
N ASP A 67 14.12 -9.31 5.30
CA ASP A 67 13.73 -8.50 4.15
C ASP A 67 12.85 -7.35 4.65
N ARG A 68 13.18 -6.12 4.25
CA ARG A 68 12.59 -4.89 4.79
C ARG A 68 11.55 -4.30 3.85
N PHE A 69 10.34 -4.08 4.37
CA PHE A 69 9.26 -3.40 3.67
C PHE A 69 9.10 -1.98 4.20
N VAL A 70 9.05 -1.01 3.29
CA VAL A 70 8.83 0.41 3.60
C VAL A 70 7.57 0.87 2.88
N PHE A 71 6.45 0.86 3.57
CA PHE A 71 5.17 1.33 3.03
C PHE A 71 5.11 2.86 3.08
N ASP A 72 4.92 3.52 1.93
CA ASP A 72 4.74 4.97 1.89
C ASP A 72 3.51 5.41 2.68
N VAL A 73 3.59 6.48 3.44
CA VAL A 73 2.58 6.91 4.43
C VAL A 73 2.32 5.83 5.49
N SER A 74 2.40 4.57 5.13
CA SER A 74 2.13 3.34 5.88
C SER A 74 0.66 3.10 6.31
N HIS A 75 -0.27 3.91 5.82
CA HIS A 75 -1.72 3.72 6.02
C HIS A 75 -2.26 2.45 5.33
N GLN A 76 -1.55 1.90 4.36
CA GLN A 76 -1.85 0.67 3.61
C GLN A 76 -1.10 -0.56 4.16
N SER A 77 -0.85 -0.60 5.47
CA SER A 77 -0.07 -1.65 6.15
C SER A 77 -0.91 -2.63 6.98
N TYR A 78 -2.25 -2.57 6.93
CA TYR A 78 -3.09 -3.43 7.76
C TYR A 78 -2.90 -4.91 7.43
N VAL A 79 -2.81 -5.25 6.15
CA VAL A 79 -2.55 -6.62 5.70
C VAL A 79 -1.17 -7.10 6.20
N HIS A 80 -0.15 -6.25 6.10
CA HIS A 80 1.18 -6.53 6.65
C HIS A 80 1.11 -6.81 8.16
N LYS A 81 0.36 -6.02 8.92
CA LYS A 81 0.16 -6.26 10.35
C LYS A 81 -0.51 -7.60 10.62
N MET A 82 -1.57 -7.93 9.86
CA MET A 82 -2.25 -9.22 9.98
C MET A 82 -1.29 -10.40 9.76
N LEU A 83 -0.42 -10.32 8.73
CA LEU A 83 0.50 -11.39 8.36
C LEU A 83 1.76 -11.46 9.24
N THR A 84 1.95 -10.49 10.13
CA THR A 84 3.07 -10.41 11.08
C THR A 84 2.65 -10.58 12.54
N GLY A 85 1.63 -11.42 12.77
CA GLY A 85 1.20 -11.85 14.11
C GLY A 85 0.21 -10.92 14.81
N ARG A 86 -0.32 -9.91 14.13
CA ARG A 86 -1.28 -8.95 14.69
C ARG A 86 -2.71 -9.12 14.14
N ALA A 87 -3.04 -10.28 13.55
CA ALA A 87 -4.34 -10.54 12.94
C ALA A 87 -5.51 -10.39 13.93
N GLU A 88 -5.31 -10.79 15.19
CA GLU A 88 -6.33 -10.71 16.23
C GLU A 88 -6.85 -9.29 16.45
N ALA A 89 -6.00 -8.25 16.26
CA ALA A 89 -6.41 -6.86 16.34
C ALA A 89 -7.35 -6.41 15.22
N TYR A 90 -7.64 -7.26 14.25
CA TYR A 90 -8.60 -7.02 13.16
C TYR A 90 -9.75 -8.05 13.16
N LEU A 91 -9.58 -9.16 13.85
CA LEU A 91 -10.56 -10.25 13.92
C LEU A 91 -11.47 -10.13 15.15
N ASP A 92 -10.92 -9.69 16.29
CA ASP A 92 -11.64 -9.56 17.55
C ASP A 92 -11.95 -8.08 17.84
N GLU A 93 -13.24 -7.73 17.87
CA GLU A 93 -13.72 -6.35 18.12
C GLU A 93 -13.19 -5.77 19.43
N SER A 94 -13.00 -6.58 20.45
CA SER A 94 -12.46 -6.13 21.74
C SER A 94 -10.99 -5.68 21.66
N ARG A 95 -10.30 -6.01 20.56
CA ARG A 95 -8.87 -5.75 20.33
C ARG A 95 -8.59 -4.75 19.22
N PHE A 96 -9.61 -4.18 18.57
CA PHE A 96 -9.45 -3.26 17.43
C PHE A 96 -8.54 -2.05 17.72
N GLY A 97 -8.42 -1.63 18.96
CA GLY A 97 -7.55 -0.52 19.36
C GLY A 97 -6.10 -0.91 19.71
N GLU A 98 -5.70 -2.18 19.60
CA GLU A 98 -4.37 -2.65 20.02
C GLU A 98 -3.25 -2.29 19.04
N VAL A 99 -3.59 -1.96 17.79
CA VAL A 99 -2.62 -1.57 16.75
C VAL A 99 -2.94 -0.18 16.21
N THR A 100 -1.90 0.57 15.83
CA THR A 100 -2.08 1.87 15.16
C THR A 100 -2.43 1.68 13.69
N GLY A 101 -2.97 2.71 13.05
CA GLY A 101 -3.29 2.74 11.62
C GLY A 101 -2.06 2.88 10.70
N PHE A 102 -0.84 2.86 11.25
CA PHE A 102 0.44 3.05 10.55
C PHE A 102 1.46 2.04 11.05
N THR A 103 2.55 1.82 10.29
CA THR A 103 3.67 1.01 10.79
C THR A 103 4.28 1.62 12.05
N ASN A 104 4.65 0.77 12.99
CA ASN A 104 5.22 1.21 14.27
C ASN A 104 6.22 0.18 14.82
N PRO A 105 7.53 0.48 14.88
CA PRO A 105 8.54 -0.41 15.43
C PRO A 105 8.33 -0.80 16.90
N LEU A 106 7.51 -0.05 17.63
CA LEU A 106 7.15 -0.41 19.01
C LEU A 106 6.08 -1.52 19.08
N GLU A 107 5.36 -1.76 17.98
CA GLU A 107 4.38 -2.84 17.87
C GLU A 107 5.02 -4.13 17.37
N SER A 108 6.00 -4.04 16.46
CA SER A 108 6.58 -5.20 15.80
C SER A 108 7.95 -4.92 15.20
N GLU A 109 8.87 -5.90 15.27
CA GLU A 109 10.16 -5.86 14.58
C GLU A 109 10.05 -5.88 13.05
N HIS A 110 8.88 -6.24 12.51
CA HIS A 110 8.57 -6.22 11.09
C HIS A 110 8.35 -4.81 10.55
N ASP A 111 8.07 -3.84 11.41
CA ASP A 111 7.87 -2.44 11.08
C ASP A 111 9.19 -1.67 11.22
N SER A 112 9.76 -1.14 10.13
CA SER A 112 11.06 -0.47 10.18
C SER A 112 10.98 0.98 10.64
N PHE A 113 9.85 1.67 10.41
CA PHE A 113 9.68 3.10 10.67
C PHE A 113 8.26 3.43 11.15
N VAL A 114 8.14 4.53 11.91
CA VAL A 114 6.86 5.23 12.09
C VAL A 114 6.71 6.20 10.93
N LEU A 115 5.73 5.99 10.08
CA LEU A 115 5.48 6.83 8.90
C LEU A 115 4.08 7.44 8.94
N GLY A 116 3.87 8.46 8.14
CA GLY A 116 2.60 9.19 7.98
C GLY A 116 2.70 10.24 6.88
N HIS A 117 3.92 10.51 6.38
CA HIS A 117 4.17 11.52 5.35
C HIS A 117 4.34 10.86 3.97
N THR A 118 3.74 11.46 2.94
CA THR A 118 3.80 11.01 1.55
C THR A 118 5.20 11.16 0.95
N GLY A 119 5.60 10.22 0.08
CA GLY A 119 6.80 10.30 -0.75
C GLY A 119 8.10 9.90 -0.06
N THR A 120 8.07 9.48 1.21
CA THR A 120 9.29 9.24 2.01
C THR A 120 9.85 7.81 1.87
N SER A 121 9.05 6.85 1.43
CA SER A 121 9.40 5.43 1.43
C SER A 121 10.66 5.10 0.62
N ILE A 122 10.81 5.69 -0.57
CA ILE A 122 11.94 5.40 -1.46
C ILE A 122 13.25 5.85 -0.82
N SER A 123 13.31 7.08 -0.28
CA SER A 123 14.52 7.60 0.38
C SER A 123 14.90 6.79 1.62
N LEU A 124 13.90 6.36 2.42
CA LEU A 124 14.14 5.51 3.59
C LEU A 124 14.62 4.11 3.18
N ALA A 125 14.06 3.54 2.13
CA ALA A 125 14.50 2.27 1.56
C ALA A 125 15.94 2.37 1.01
N CYS A 126 16.29 3.47 0.34
CA CYS A 126 17.69 3.74 -0.05
C CYS A 126 18.64 3.72 1.16
N GLY A 127 18.24 4.31 2.28
CA GLY A 127 19.02 4.29 3.52
C GLY A 127 19.23 2.88 4.07
N LEU A 128 18.18 2.03 4.06
CA LEU A 128 18.30 0.62 4.47
C LEU A 128 19.18 -0.19 3.51
N ALA A 129 19.01 -0.02 2.20
CA ALA A 129 19.83 -0.68 1.20
C ALA A 129 21.30 -0.28 1.33
N LYS A 130 21.58 1.01 1.55
CA LYS A 130 22.94 1.51 1.79
C LYS A 130 23.55 0.92 3.06
N THR A 131 22.77 0.84 4.13
CA THR A 131 23.23 0.22 5.40
C THR A 131 23.58 -1.25 5.17
N ARG A 132 22.73 -2.01 4.48
CA ARG A 132 23.00 -3.41 4.10
C ARG A 132 24.33 -3.53 3.35
N ASP A 133 24.55 -2.73 2.31
CA ASP A 133 25.72 -2.81 1.44
C ASP A 133 27.00 -2.43 2.19
N MET A 134 26.92 -1.44 3.08
CA MET A 134 28.04 -1.06 3.96
C MET A 134 28.38 -2.16 4.96
N GLN A 135 27.38 -2.79 5.60
CA GLN A 135 27.59 -3.92 6.51
C GLN A 135 28.22 -5.10 5.75
N HIS A 136 27.70 -5.43 4.57
CA HIS A 136 28.22 -6.51 3.74
C HIS A 136 29.69 -6.25 3.35
N THR A 137 30.01 -5.03 2.96
CA THR A 137 31.38 -4.63 2.62
C THR A 137 32.32 -4.72 3.83
N ALA A 138 31.85 -4.33 5.01
CA ALA A 138 32.68 -4.29 6.22
C ALA A 138 32.89 -5.67 6.86
N THR A 139 31.88 -6.54 6.83
CA THR A 139 31.87 -7.80 7.60
C THR A 139 31.67 -9.06 6.76
N GLY A 140 31.37 -8.91 5.46
CA GLY A 140 30.98 -10.01 4.56
C GLY A 140 29.54 -10.49 4.75
N ALA A 141 28.75 -9.88 5.65
CA ALA A 141 27.37 -10.23 5.91
C ALA A 141 26.52 -9.00 6.29
N SER A 142 25.21 -9.11 6.16
CA SER A 142 24.23 -8.13 6.64
C SER A 142 23.02 -8.84 7.23
N GLU A 143 22.43 -8.26 8.27
CA GLU A 143 21.16 -8.68 8.83
C GLU A 143 19.99 -8.25 7.94
N ILE A 144 20.20 -7.27 7.05
CA ILE A 144 19.20 -6.80 6.08
C ILE A 144 19.37 -7.60 4.78
N GLY A 145 18.28 -8.17 4.30
CA GLY A 145 18.17 -8.86 3.02
C GLY A 145 17.69 -7.92 1.91
N ASN A 146 16.64 -8.34 1.20
CA ASN A 146 16.00 -7.50 0.20
C ASN A 146 15.38 -6.25 0.84
N VAL A 147 15.39 -5.13 0.13
CA VAL A 147 14.75 -3.89 0.56
C VAL A 147 13.69 -3.48 -0.45
N ILE A 148 12.46 -3.35 0.01
CA ILE A 148 11.29 -3.09 -0.83
C ILE A 148 10.58 -1.81 -0.35
N ALA A 149 10.54 -0.78 -1.20
CA ALA A 149 9.69 0.39 -1.01
C ALA A 149 8.35 0.17 -1.71
N ILE A 150 7.23 0.45 -1.04
CA ILE A 150 5.89 0.39 -1.61
C ILE A 150 5.31 1.80 -1.60
N ILE A 151 5.03 2.35 -2.78
CA ILE A 151 4.53 3.72 -2.94
C ILE A 151 3.31 3.75 -3.87
N GLY A 152 2.27 4.48 -3.48
CA GLY A 152 1.12 4.74 -4.35
C GLY A 152 1.40 5.86 -5.36
N ASP A 153 0.68 5.85 -6.47
CA ASP A 153 0.71 6.84 -7.54
C ASP A 153 0.52 8.27 -7.04
N GLY A 154 -0.44 8.49 -6.11
CA GLY A 154 -0.65 9.80 -5.51
C GLY A 154 0.58 10.31 -4.74
N SER A 155 1.20 9.46 -3.93
CA SER A 155 2.43 9.80 -3.19
C SER A 155 3.65 9.97 -4.09
N LEU A 156 3.69 9.26 -5.21
CA LEU A 156 4.79 9.32 -6.17
C LEU A 156 4.94 10.73 -6.78
N SER A 157 3.88 11.52 -6.81
CA SER A 157 3.92 12.92 -7.30
C SER A 157 4.65 13.90 -6.38
N SER A 158 5.04 13.48 -5.18
CA SER A 158 5.76 14.36 -4.24
C SER A 158 7.21 14.61 -4.67
N ALA A 159 7.74 15.79 -4.39
CA ALA A 159 9.14 16.14 -4.68
C ALA A 159 10.12 15.18 -4.01
N ILE A 160 9.83 14.73 -2.79
CA ILE A 160 10.66 13.78 -2.02
C ILE A 160 10.74 12.42 -2.73
N ALA A 161 9.65 11.96 -3.37
CA ALA A 161 9.67 10.72 -4.13
C ALA A 161 10.58 10.82 -5.36
N PHE A 162 10.55 11.96 -6.09
CA PHE A 162 11.46 12.22 -7.21
C PHE A 162 12.93 12.25 -6.77
N GLU A 163 13.22 12.88 -5.62
CA GLU A 163 14.54 12.86 -5.02
C GLU A 163 14.96 11.43 -4.64
N GLY A 164 14.03 10.66 -4.08
CA GLY A 164 14.23 9.25 -3.79
C GLY A 164 14.56 8.41 -5.02
N LEU A 165 13.82 8.58 -6.12
CA LEU A 165 14.09 7.89 -7.40
C LEU A 165 15.47 8.25 -7.96
N ASN A 166 15.81 9.55 -7.94
CA ASN A 166 17.13 10.01 -8.38
C ASN A 166 18.27 9.38 -7.56
N ASN A 167 18.09 9.29 -6.24
CA ASN A 167 19.09 8.66 -5.37
C ASN A 167 19.12 7.13 -5.52
N ALA A 168 17.97 6.48 -5.76
CA ALA A 168 17.87 5.04 -5.97
C ALA A 168 18.70 4.58 -7.18
N ALA A 169 18.71 5.37 -8.26
CA ALA A 169 19.50 5.07 -9.46
C ALA A 169 21.02 5.01 -9.17
N GLU A 170 21.50 5.85 -8.25
CA GLU A 170 22.91 5.88 -7.84
C GLU A 170 23.23 4.88 -6.71
N GLN A 171 22.20 4.36 -6.03
CA GLN A 171 22.38 3.49 -4.87
C GLN A 171 23.14 2.22 -5.23
N GLY A 172 22.85 1.62 -6.38
CA GLY A 172 23.30 0.26 -6.71
C GLY A 172 22.73 -0.79 -5.77
N GLY A 173 23.03 -2.05 -6.00
CA GLY A 173 22.59 -3.15 -5.15
C GLY A 173 21.07 -3.38 -5.16
N ASN A 174 20.60 -4.30 -4.34
CA ASN A 174 19.19 -4.71 -4.29
C ASN A 174 18.31 -3.62 -3.69
N LEU A 175 17.41 -3.08 -4.50
CA LEU A 175 16.35 -2.17 -4.07
C LEU A 175 15.15 -2.33 -5.02
N ILE A 176 14.02 -2.79 -4.52
CA ILE A 176 12.79 -2.96 -5.28
C ILE A 176 11.83 -1.83 -4.91
N ILE A 177 11.40 -1.06 -5.91
CA ILE A 177 10.42 0.02 -5.74
C ILE A 177 9.12 -0.43 -6.39
N VAL A 178 8.14 -0.82 -5.57
CA VAL A 178 6.80 -1.17 -6.04
C VAL A 178 5.97 0.10 -6.15
N VAL A 179 5.60 0.47 -7.36
CA VAL A 179 4.66 1.55 -7.66
C VAL A 179 3.27 0.94 -7.80
N ASN A 180 2.43 1.18 -6.80
CA ASN A 180 1.03 0.76 -6.80
C ASN A 180 0.20 1.86 -7.49
N ASP A 181 -0.09 1.66 -8.76
CA ASP A 181 -0.85 2.59 -9.61
C ASP A 181 -2.31 2.12 -9.69
N ASN A 182 -3.21 2.92 -9.18
CA ASN A 182 -4.65 2.68 -9.23
C ASN A 182 -5.43 3.90 -9.74
N GLU A 183 -4.73 4.86 -10.35
CA GLU A 183 -5.26 6.08 -10.96
C GLU A 183 -5.90 7.06 -9.98
N MET A 184 -5.72 6.80 -8.68
CA MET A 184 -6.38 7.59 -7.63
C MET A 184 -5.48 7.80 -6.43
N SER A 185 -5.36 9.05 -6.00
CA SER A 185 -4.94 9.38 -4.65
C SER A 185 -6.17 9.37 -3.71
N ILE A 186 -6.51 10.49 -3.11
CA ILE A 186 -7.78 10.68 -2.39
C ILE A 186 -8.92 10.95 -3.38
N ALA A 187 -8.63 11.68 -4.44
CA ALA A 187 -9.47 11.95 -5.61
C ALA A 187 -8.71 11.51 -6.87
N GLU A 188 -9.29 11.73 -8.04
CA GLU A 188 -8.61 11.52 -9.32
C GLU A 188 -7.26 12.27 -9.35
N ASP A 189 -6.25 11.65 -9.93
CA ASP A 189 -4.92 12.19 -10.02
C ASP A 189 -4.80 13.24 -11.14
N PHE A 190 -4.20 14.39 -10.84
CA PHE A 190 -3.96 15.47 -11.79
C PHE A 190 -2.48 15.84 -11.84
N GLY A 191 -1.92 15.94 -13.04
CA GLY A 191 -0.54 16.38 -13.26
C GLY A 191 0.15 15.65 -14.40
N GLY A 192 1.26 16.21 -14.88
CA GLY A 192 1.98 15.68 -16.05
C GLY A 192 2.55 14.28 -15.87
N MET A 193 2.93 13.90 -14.65
CA MET A 193 3.43 12.57 -14.31
C MET A 193 2.39 11.49 -14.62
N TYR A 194 1.13 11.70 -14.25
CA TYR A 194 0.05 10.73 -14.44
C TYR A 194 -0.22 10.42 -15.90
N GLY A 195 -0.01 11.41 -16.80
CA GLY A 195 -0.03 11.17 -18.25
C GLY A 195 1.05 10.19 -18.71
N ASN A 196 2.19 10.11 -18.01
CA ASN A 196 3.22 9.10 -18.27
C ASN A 196 2.79 7.72 -17.74
N LEU A 197 2.29 7.63 -16.51
CA LEU A 197 1.77 6.39 -15.93
C LEU A 197 0.64 5.81 -16.81
N ALA A 198 -0.31 6.63 -17.25
CA ALA A 198 -1.37 6.21 -18.15
C ALA A 198 -0.86 5.62 -19.48
N ARG A 199 0.18 6.22 -20.08
CA ARG A 199 0.83 5.65 -21.29
C ARG A 199 1.52 4.32 -21.01
N LEU A 200 2.16 4.18 -19.85
CA LEU A 200 2.80 2.94 -19.43
C LEU A 200 1.75 1.84 -19.25
N ARG A 201 0.63 2.11 -18.61
CA ARG A 201 -0.51 1.17 -18.51
C ARG A 201 -1.05 0.79 -19.90
N ALA A 202 -1.40 1.78 -20.72
CA ALA A 202 -1.97 1.55 -22.05
C ALA A 202 -1.05 0.77 -22.99
N SER A 203 0.27 0.82 -22.77
CA SER A 203 1.27 0.10 -23.56
C SER A 203 1.74 -1.19 -22.92
N ASN A 204 1.13 -1.64 -21.83
CA ASN A 204 1.61 -2.77 -21.03
C ASN A 204 3.11 -2.62 -20.67
N GLY A 205 3.50 -1.43 -20.21
CA GLY A 205 4.86 -1.10 -19.79
C GLY A 205 5.88 -0.85 -20.90
N THR A 206 5.50 -0.93 -22.17
CA THR A 206 6.45 -0.88 -23.30
C THR A 206 6.66 0.51 -23.90
N ALA A 207 5.93 1.54 -23.44
CA ALA A 207 6.08 2.91 -23.96
C ALA A 207 7.53 3.40 -23.87
N GLU A 208 8.01 4.00 -24.97
CA GLU A 208 9.38 4.54 -25.08
C GLU A 208 9.63 5.64 -24.03
N LEU A 209 8.66 6.55 -23.86
CA LEU A 209 8.73 7.58 -22.83
C LEU A 209 8.35 6.98 -21.49
N ASN A 210 9.34 6.68 -20.67
CA ASN A 210 9.20 6.07 -19.36
C ASN A 210 9.98 6.87 -18.32
N LEU A 211 9.25 7.44 -17.36
CA LEU A 211 9.78 8.26 -16.27
C LEU A 211 10.88 7.52 -15.49
N PHE A 212 10.67 6.26 -15.17
CA PHE A 212 11.59 5.48 -14.34
C PHE A 212 12.89 5.17 -15.09
N LYS A 213 12.79 4.83 -16.37
CA LYS A 213 13.96 4.65 -17.24
C LYS A 213 14.74 5.94 -17.46
N ALA A 214 14.06 7.10 -17.40
CA ALA A 214 14.74 8.41 -17.48
C ALA A 214 15.63 8.67 -16.26
N PHE A 215 15.37 8.07 -15.11
CA PHE A 215 16.27 8.05 -13.94
C PHE A 215 17.39 7.00 -14.05
N GLY A 216 17.35 6.12 -15.05
CA GLY A 216 18.32 5.02 -15.17
C GLY A 216 17.93 3.75 -14.42
N LEU A 217 16.70 3.64 -13.95
CA LEU A 217 16.19 2.47 -13.22
C LEU A 217 15.73 1.38 -14.18
N ASP A 218 15.95 0.12 -13.84
CA ASP A 218 15.26 -1.00 -14.49
C ASP A 218 13.76 -0.91 -14.20
N TYR A 219 12.94 -1.43 -15.12
CA TYR A 219 11.50 -1.26 -15.05
C TYR A 219 10.77 -2.51 -15.50
N ARG A 220 9.83 -2.94 -14.68
CA ARG A 220 8.91 -4.05 -14.95
C ARG A 220 7.48 -3.55 -14.76
N TYR A 221 6.54 -4.09 -15.54
CA TYR A 221 5.13 -3.76 -15.46
C TYR A 221 4.27 -5.01 -15.25
N VAL A 222 3.26 -4.92 -14.40
CA VAL A 222 2.28 -5.97 -14.15
C VAL A 222 0.88 -5.35 -14.21
N GLU A 223 0.10 -5.74 -15.22
CA GLU A 223 -1.28 -5.29 -15.41
C GLU A 223 -2.23 -5.92 -14.36
N GLN A 224 -2.03 -7.19 -14.02
CA GLN A 224 -2.88 -7.92 -13.07
C GLN A 224 -2.38 -7.73 -11.64
N GLY A 225 -2.35 -6.48 -11.16
CA GLY A 225 -1.85 -6.13 -9.82
C GLY A 225 -2.74 -6.59 -8.66
N ASN A 226 -3.91 -7.15 -8.94
CA ASN A 226 -4.78 -7.81 -7.97
C ASN A 226 -4.89 -9.33 -8.19
N ASP A 227 -3.91 -9.93 -8.85
CA ASP A 227 -3.77 -11.38 -8.96
C ASP A 227 -2.54 -11.85 -8.18
N VAL A 228 -2.74 -12.60 -7.11
CA VAL A 228 -1.68 -13.00 -6.19
C VAL A 228 -0.65 -13.93 -6.84
N ASP A 229 -1.06 -14.81 -7.75
CA ASP A 229 -0.14 -15.73 -8.41
C ASP A 229 0.77 -14.98 -9.39
N THR A 230 0.23 -14.04 -10.15
CA THR A 230 0.99 -13.15 -11.04
C THR A 230 1.99 -12.30 -10.26
N LEU A 231 1.58 -11.75 -9.13
CA LEU A 231 2.46 -10.94 -8.28
C LEU A 231 3.56 -11.78 -7.63
N VAL A 232 3.25 -12.99 -7.17
CA VAL A 232 4.27 -13.92 -6.64
C VAL A 232 5.32 -14.20 -7.70
N ALA A 233 4.93 -14.56 -8.91
CA ALA A 233 5.87 -14.83 -10.01
C ALA A 233 6.75 -13.61 -10.33
N ALA A 234 6.15 -12.42 -10.44
CA ALA A 234 6.88 -11.19 -10.70
C ALA A 234 7.88 -10.83 -9.59
N LEU A 235 7.51 -11.05 -8.32
CA LEU A 235 8.37 -10.78 -7.17
C LEU A 235 9.48 -11.84 -7.00
N GLU A 236 9.22 -13.10 -7.35
CA GLU A 236 10.25 -14.16 -7.37
C GLU A 236 11.35 -13.84 -8.40
N ASP A 237 10.98 -13.29 -9.56
CA ASP A 237 11.94 -12.87 -10.61
C ASP A 237 12.81 -11.67 -10.15
N LEU A 238 12.36 -10.90 -9.16
CA LEU A 238 13.06 -9.75 -8.62
C LEU A 238 13.78 -10.04 -7.29
N LYS A 239 13.54 -11.20 -6.72
CA LYS A 239 14.19 -11.58 -5.46
C LYS A 239 15.71 -11.68 -5.67
N ASP A 240 16.44 -11.09 -4.73
CA ASP A 240 17.90 -11.05 -4.73
C ASP A 240 18.52 -10.37 -5.97
N ILE A 241 17.77 -9.50 -6.65
CA ILE A 241 18.29 -8.67 -7.74
C ILE A 241 19.47 -7.81 -7.24
N ASP A 242 20.46 -7.55 -8.10
CA ASP A 242 21.69 -6.88 -7.75
C ASP A 242 21.73 -5.38 -8.12
N HIS A 243 20.63 -4.84 -8.58
CA HIS A 243 20.46 -3.44 -8.99
C HIS A 243 19.06 -2.92 -8.64
N PRO A 244 18.85 -1.60 -8.59
CA PRO A 244 17.54 -1.01 -8.34
C PRO A 244 16.57 -1.25 -9.47
N VAL A 245 15.33 -1.65 -9.13
CA VAL A 245 14.27 -1.91 -10.10
C VAL A 245 12.95 -1.27 -9.64
N VAL A 246 12.18 -0.79 -10.60
CA VAL A 246 10.79 -0.37 -10.40
C VAL A 246 9.86 -1.48 -10.90
N LEU A 247 9.04 -2.00 -10.00
CA LEU A 247 7.90 -2.85 -10.31
C LEU A 247 6.63 -1.99 -10.29
N HIS A 248 6.14 -1.65 -11.45
CA HIS A 248 4.90 -0.88 -11.62
C HIS A 248 3.73 -1.85 -11.76
N ILE A 249 2.82 -1.85 -10.80
CA ILE A 249 1.63 -2.72 -10.78
C ILE A 249 0.37 -1.88 -10.96
N HIS A 250 -0.57 -2.36 -11.77
CA HIS A 250 -1.88 -1.73 -11.92
C HIS A 250 -2.91 -2.46 -11.04
N THR A 251 -3.51 -1.73 -10.12
CA THR A 251 -4.45 -2.28 -9.13
C THR A 251 -5.79 -1.55 -9.15
N THR A 252 -6.78 -2.14 -8.51
CA THR A 252 -8.08 -1.52 -8.26
C THR A 252 -8.18 -1.14 -6.79
N LYS A 253 -8.20 0.15 -6.49
CA LYS A 253 -8.42 0.66 -5.15
C LYS A 253 -9.83 0.31 -4.66
N GLY A 254 -9.96 -0.15 -3.41
CA GLY A 254 -11.27 -0.55 -2.88
C GLY A 254 -11.85 -1.85 -3.45
N LEU A 255 -11.03 -2.69 -4.09
CA LEU A 255 -11.48 -3.94 -4.68
C LEU A 255 -12.25 -4.81 -3.66
N GLY A 256 -13.45 -5.25 -4.03
CA GLY A 256 -14.33 -6.07 -3.18
C GLY A 256 -15.27 -5.26 -2.28
N PHE A 257 -15.17 -3.94 -2.29
CA PHE A 257 -16.21 -3.08 -1.75
C PHE A 257 -17.32 -2.93 -2.81
N SER A 258 -18.54 -3.36 -2.51
CA SER A 258 -19.68 -3.26 -3.40
C SER A 258 -20.86 -2.60 -2.70
N ASP A 259 -21.69 -1.88 -3.47
CA ASP A 259 -22.90 -1.20 -2.97
C ASP A 259 -23.91 -2.17 -2.31
N GLU A 260 -23.86 -3.48 -2.66
CA GLU A 260 -24.68 -4.51 -2.01
C GLU A 260 -24.33 -4.70 -0.53
N THR A 261 -23.10 -4.32 -0.12
CA THR A 261 -22.71 -4.31 1.28
C THR A 261 -23.25 -3.10 2.04
N GLU A 262 -23.62 -2.02 1.35
CA GLU A 262 -24.26 -0.83 1.92
C GLU A 262 -25.77 -1.03 2.14
N ALA A 263 -26.44 -1.81 1.27
CA ALA A 263 -27.89 -2.04 1.33
C ALA A 263 -28.35 -2.73 2.64
N GLN A 264 -27.44 -3.37 3.38
CA GLN A 264 -27.75 -4.00 4.66
C GLN A 264 -27.71 -3.01 5.84
N ASP A 265 -27.08 -1.85 5.71
CA ASP A 265 -26.92 -0.86 6.79
C ASP A 265 -27.80 0.40 6.63
N GLY A 266 -28.63 0.52 5.58
CA GLY A 266 -29.55 1.64 5.40
C GLY A 266 -28.88 2.99 5.11
N SER A 267 -27.60 3.03 4.74
CA SER A 267 -26.95 4.22 4.20
C SER A 267 -27.29 4.35 2.73
N ASP A 268 -27.88 5.49 2.33
CA ASP A 268 -28.25 5.78 0.95
C ASP A 268 -27.02 5.72 0.03
N GLY A 269 -26.94 4.63 -0.74
CA GLY A 269 -25.84 4.31 -1.61
C GLY A 269 -25.58 5.34 -2.70
N CYS A 270 -24.38 5.32 -3.21
CA CYS A 270 -23.94 6.06 -4.38
C CYS A 270 -24.89 5.83 -5.57
N ASN A 271 -25.40 6.91 -6.13
CA ASN A 271 -26.44 6.90 -7.14
C ASN A 271 -25.94 6.23 -8.44
N GLN A 272 -26.47 5.03 -8.76
CA GLN A 272 -26.07 4.18 -9.91
C GLN A 272 -26.32 4.80 -11.31
N THR A 273 -26.66 6.07 -11.40
CA THR A 273 -26.97 6.73 -12.69
C THR A 273 -25.77 7.38 -13.37
N ASN A 274 -24.57 7.31 -12.79
CA ASN A 274 -23.38 7.86 -13.41
C ASN A 274 -22.42 6.73 -13.83
N PRO A 275 -22.15 6.51 -15.13
CA PRO A 275 -21.31 5.41 -15.62
C PRO A 275 -19.81 5.66 -15.44
N GLN A 276 -19.41 6.49 -14.49
CA GLN A 276 -18.01 6.69 -14.15
C GLN A 276 -17.58 5.62 -13.15
N PRO A 277 -16.68 4.68 -13.50
CA PRO A 277 -16.27 3.56 -12.66
C PRO A 277 -15.54 3.96 -11.37
N HIS A 278 -15.34 5.25 -11.12
CA HIS A 278 -14.50 5.77 -10.05
C HIS A 278 -15.27 6.33 -8.84
N ALA A 279 -16.58 6.55 -8.92
CA ALA A 279 -17.34 7.19 -7.85
C ALA A 279 -17.44 6.32 -6.59
N GLY A 280 -17.79 5.04 -6.73
CA GLY A 280 -17.86 4.11 -5.59
C GLY A 280 -16.49 3.81 -4.96
N GLN A 281 -15.42 3.81 -5.75
CA GLN A 281 -14.06 3.66 -5.25
C GLN A 281 -13.63 4.85 -4.37
N CYS A 282 -14.09 6.07 -4.69
CA CYS A 282 -13.76 7.28 -3.93
C CYS A 282 -14.37 7.25 -2.53
N GLU A 283 -15.60 6.74 -2.37
CA GLU A 283 -16.26 6.64 -1.07
C GLU A 283 -15.66 5.54 -0.20
N ALA A 284 -15.39 4.35 -0.76
CA ALA A 284 -14.68 3.27 -0.08
C ALA A 284 -13.29 3.68 0.43
N ASN A 285 -12.64 4.64 -0.24
CA ASN A 285 -11.30 5.11 0.12
C ASN A 285 -11.26 5.95 1.40
N HIS A 286 -12.38 6.57 1.75
CA HIS A 286 -12.48 7.52 2.86
C HIS A 286 -13.49 7.10 3.92
N TRP A 287 -13.89 5.84 3.88
CA TRP A 287 -14.74 5.32 4.91
C TRP A 287 -13.97 5.37 6.26
N GLN A 288 -14.33 6.35 7.05
CA GLN A 288 -13.84 6.56 8.40
C GLN A 288 -15.03 6.41 9.33
N ASP A 289 -14.88 5.55 10.33
CA ASP A 289 -15.71 5.32 11.48
C ASP A 289 -17.20 5.74 11.35
N PRO A 290 -18.12 4.77 11.13
CA PRO A 290 -19.56 5.04 11.10
C PRO A 290 -20.09 5.60 12.44
N ASP A 291 -19.39 5.35 13.56
CA ASP A 291 -19.71 5.85 14.90
C ASP A 291 -18.92 7.11 15.29
N SER A 292 -18.12 7.68 14.38
CA SER A 292 -17.52 8.99 14.65
C SER A 292 -18.64 9.98 15.00
N ALA A 293 -18.37 10.90 15.94
CA ALA A 293 -19.34 11.88 16.47
C ALA A 293 -20.07 12.73 15.39
N LEU A 294 -19.85 12.44 14.11
CA LEU A 294 -20.48 13.04 12.94
C LEU A 294 -21.52 12.13 12.27
N GLY A 295 -21.61 10.84 12.60
CA GLY A 295 -22.71 9.92 12.23
C GLY A 295 -23.10 9.87 10.75
N LYS A 296 -22.19 10.23 9.82
CA LYS A 296 -22.39 10.19 8.37
C LYS A 296 -21.05 9.94 7.68
N PRO A 297 -21.04 9.22 6.55
CA PRO A 297 -19.86 9.16 5.68
C PRO A 297 -19.42 10.61 5.37
N LEU A 298 -18.18 10.93 5.65
CA LEU A 298 -17.62 12.23 5.31
C LEU A 298 -17.57 12.32 3.78
N ASP A 299 -18.38 13.22 3.22
CA ASP A 299 -18.17 13.66 1.84
C ASP A 299 -16.74 14.19 1.73
N ALA A 300 -15.86 13.41 1.08
CA ALA A 300 -14.45 13.72 0.95
C ALA A 300 -14.23 15.15 0.40
N ARG A 301 -15.07 15.58 -0.55
CA ARG A 301 -15.01 16.94 -1.13
C ARG A 301 -15.28 18.01 -0.06
N LYS A 302 -16.20 17.75 0.86
CA LYS A 302 -16.55 18.67 1.93
C LYS A 302 -15.48 18.73 3.01
N TYR A 303 -14.88 17.59 3.35
CA TYR A 303 -13.79 17.49 4.31
C TYR A 303 -12.52 18.20 3.81
N TYR A 304 -12.11 17.97 2.56
CA TYR A 304 -10.95 18.66 1.99
C TYR A 304 -11.19 20.14 1.76
N GLY A 305 -12.41 20.55 1.42
CA GLY A 305 -12.80 21.96 1.40
C GLY A 305 -12.64 22.62 2.76
N GLN A 306 -12.98 21.94 3.83
CA GLN A 306 -12.83 22.43 5.21
C GLN A 306 -11.36 22.44 5.66
N MET A 307 -10.57 21.41 5.35
CA MET A 307 -9.13 21.38 5.63
C MET A 307 -8.38 22.45 4.86
N ALA A 308 -8.68 22.66 3.58
CA ALA A 308 -8.08 23.73 2.78
C ALA A 308 -8.43 25.14 3.31
N MET A 309 -9.62 25.32 3.88
CA MET A 309 -9.98 26.59 4.54
C MET A 309 -9.29 26.73 5.91
N ALA A 310 -9.11 25.66 6.67
CA ALA A 310 -8.40 25.68 7.96
C ALA A 310 -6.91 26.02 7.75
N SER A 311 -6.23 25.40 6.80
CA SER A 311 -4.84 25.71 6.47
C SER A 311 -4.64 27.17 6.03
N ARG A 312 -5.55 27.70 5.20
CA ARG A 312 -5.52 29.12 4.79
C ARG A 312 -5.78 30.08 5.97
N SER A 313 -6.52 29.66 6.98
CA SER A 313 -6.76 30.47 8.20
C SER A 313 -5.56 30.51 9.12
N GLU A 314 -4.76 29.43 9.17
CA GLU A 314 -3.50 29.37 9.91
C GLU A 314 -2.40 30.18 9.24
N GLU A 315 -2.25 30.10 7.92
CA GLU A 315 -1.30 30.94 7.17
C GLU A 315 -1.56 32.45 7.38
N ARG A 316 -2.83 32.86 7.53
CA ARG A 316 -3.17 34.27 7.85
C ARG A 316 -2.84 34.67 9.29
N ARG A 317 -2.72 33.70 10.23
CA ARG A 317 -2.35 33.98 11.61
C ARG A 317 -0.84 34.09 11.83
N VAL A 318 -0.04 33.40 11.00
CA VAL A 318 1.43 33.44 11.07
C VAL A 318 2.02 34.66 10.36
N GLY A 319 1.24 35.34 9.50
CA GLY A 319 1.66 36.53 8.73
C GLY A 319 1.29 37.88 9.36
N LYS A 320 1.05 37.95 10.70
CA LYS A 320 0.86 39.21 11.42
C LYS A 320 1.89 39.38 12.53
#